data_c6af6ebe4084040f7db5f20cd150c03c
#
_entry.id   c6af6ebe4084040f7db5f20cd150c03c
#
_cell.length_a   1.000
_cell.length_b   1.000
_cell.length_c   1.000
_cell.angle_alpha   90.00
_cell.angle_beta   90.00
_cell.angle_gamma   90.00
#
_symmetry.space_group_name_H-M   'P 1'
#
loop_
_entity.id
_entity.type
_entity.pdbx_description
1 polymer ?
#
loop_
_entity_poly.entity_id
_entity_poly.type
_entity_poly.pdbx_seq_one_letter_code
_entity_poly.pdbx_strand_id
1 'polypeptide(L)'
;IPIRRISLYDMNKNRKEVQAINARLKEISHLLKHLVDYAVTCLDGIEAKLNPATIKRRTELTNIRTVDVKTVVKRDTSLKYDEKNGYLGTAVSGGTELLKITPFDRILYVRKSGIYTVTEAPSKVFVGPEMRWCGFADKESLSKVLFTILYRDPQTQYVYIKRCKINAYIMNRDYFFAPDGMEVLHIDT
;
A
#
# COMPACT_ATOMS: atom_id res chain seq x y z
N ILE A 1 28.31 -50.55 -56.90
CA ILE A 1 28.11 -51.90 -56.34
C ILE A 1 27.47 -52.74 -57.42
N PRO A 2 28.05 -53.89 -57.86
CA PRO A 2 27.46 -54.70 -58.89
C PRO A 2 26.08 -55.22 -58.50
N ILE A 3 25.09 -55.04 -59.34
CA ILE A 3 23.67 -55.38 -59.09
C ILE A 3 23.47 -56.84 -58.69
N ARG A 4 24.36 -57.71 -59.13
CA ARG A 4 24.34 -59.15 -58.78
C ARG A 4 24.59 -59.53 -57.33
N ARG A 5 24.99 -58.56 -56.44
CA ARG A 5 25.25 -58.79 -55.05
C ARG A 5 24.17 -58.18 -54.12
N ILE A 6 23.13 -57.57 -54.67
CA ILE A 6 22.04 -57.07 -53.91
C ILE A 6 21.07 -58.17 -53.58
N SER A 7 21.03 -58.63 -52.33
CA SER A 7 20.09 -59.66 -51.89
C SER A 7 18.70 -59.10 -51.78
N LEU A 8 17.65 -59.95 -51.90
CA LEU A 8 16.26 -59.57 -51.65
C LEU A 8 16.08 -59.09 -50.24
N TYR A 9 16.88 -59.57 -49.30
CA TYR A 9 16.92 -59.15 -47.91
C TYR A 9 17.39 -57.68 -47.82
N ASP A 10 18.46 -57.30 -48.46
CA ASP A 10 19.00 -55.96 -48.45
C ASP A 10 18.04 -54.96 -49.08
N MET A 11 17.37 -55.36 -50.21
CA MET A 11 16.32 -54.55 -50.83
C MET A 11 15.15 -54.31 -49.84
N ASN A 12 14.68 -55.34 -49.14
CA ASN A 12 13.58 -55.21 -48.23
C ASN A 12 13.98 -54.40 -46.96
N LYS A 13 15.21 -54.56 -46.50
CA LYS A 13 15.77 -53.75 -45.41
C LYS A 13 15.83 -52.27 -45.80
N ASN A 14 16.43 -51.94 -46.94
CA ASN A 14 16.50 -50.56 -47.44
C ASN A 14 15.12 -49.97 -47.68
N ARG A 15 14.15 -50.74 -48.19
CA ARG A 15 12.77 -50.27 -48.35
C ARG A 15 12.09 -49.93 -47.04
N LYS A 16 12.32 -50.71 -46.00
CA LYS A 16 11.81 -50.40 -44.63
C LYS A 16 12.48 -49.17 -44.06
N GLU A 17 13.79 -49.01 -44.25
CA GLU A 17 14.54 -47.82 -43.79
C GLU A 17 14.05 -46.54 -44.50
N VAL A 18 13.85 -46.59 -45.81
CA VAL A 18 13.31 -45.46 -46.58
C VAL A 18 11.89 -45.11 -46.13
N GLN A 19 11.05 -46.13 -45.85
CA GLN A 19 9.70 -45.88 -45.32
C GLN A 19 9.75 -45.22 -43.95
N ALA A 20 10.64 -45.68 -43.03
CA ALA A 20 10.81 -45.11 -41.73
C ALA A 20 11.32 -43.65 -41.80
N ILE A 21 12.29 -43.37 -42.68
CA ILE A 21 12.80 -41.99 -42.88
C ILE A 21 11.71 -41.10 -43.45
N ASN A 22 10.95 -41.55 -44.43
CA ASN A 22 9.84 -40.76 -44.98
C ASN A 22 8.72 -40.52 -43.99
N ALA A 23 8.41 -41.47 -43.12
CA ALA A 23 7.46 -41.26 -42.01
C ALA A 23 7.97 -40.18 -41.03
N ARG A 24 9.26 -40.24 -40.67
CA ARG A 24 9.89 -39.26 -39.81
C ARG A 24 9.95 -37.85 -40.41
N LEU A 25 10.22 -37.76 -41.73
CA LEU A 25 10.18 -36.48 -42.43
C LEU A 25 8.79 -35.85 -42.45
N LYS A 26 7.74 -36.66 -42.62
CA LYS A 26 6.35 -36.19 -42.54
C LYS A 26 6.02 -35.70 -41.15
N GLU A 27 6.42 -36.43 -40.13
CA GLU A 27 6.23 -36.05 -38.71
C GLU A 27 6.93 -34.71 -38.41
N ILE A 28 8.23 -34.59 -38.76
CA ILE A 28 8.99 -33.34 -38.55
C ILE A 28 8.35 -32.17 -39.30
N SER A 29 7.91 -32.40 -40.54
CA SER A 29 7.24 -31.37 -41.35
C SER A 29 5.93 -30.92 -40.72
N HIS A 30 5.19 -31.84 -40.11
CA HIS A 30 3.97 -31.52 -39.35
C HIS A 30 4.29 -30.70 -38.08
N LEU A 31 5.29 -31.10 -37.31
CA LEU A 31 5.73 -30.40 -36.09
C LEU A 31 6.23 -28.97 -36.39
N LEU A 32 6.93 -28.79 -37.52
CA LEU A 32 7.38 -27.46 -37.96
C LEU A 32 6.23 -26.53 -38.34
N LYS A 33 5.15 -27.06 -38.89
CA LYS A 33 3.94 -26.29 -39.22
C LYS A 33 3.15 -25.91 -37.93
N HIS A 34 3.24 -26.72 -36.90
CA HIS A 34 2.56 -26.57 -35.61
C HIS A 34 3.56 -26.40 -34.46
N LEU A 35 4.54 -25.51 -34.64
CA LEU A 35 5.66 -25.35 -33.71
C LEU A 35 5.22 -24.92 -32.31
N VAL A 36 4.20 -24.08 -32.23
CA VAL A 36 3.66 -23.59 -30.93
C VAL A 36 3.02 -24.76 -30.18
N ASP A 37 2.19 -25.56 -30.83
CA ASP A 37 1.51 -26.70 -30.19
C ASP A 37 2.53 -27.76 -29.74
N TYR A 38 3.58 -27.96 -30.56
CA TYR A 38 4.70 -28.83 -30.17
C TYR A 38 5.45 -28.30 -28.95
N ALA A 39 5.72 -27.00 -28.89
CA ALA A 39 6.39 -26.38 -27.74
C ALA A 39 5.55 -26.52 -26.46
N VAL A 40 4.23 -26.29 -26.53
CA VAL A 40 3.30 -26.51 -25.43
C VAL A 40 3.35 -27.97 -24.96
N THR A 41 3.26 -28.92 -25.89
CA THR A 41 3.33 -30.37 -25.56
C THR A 41 4.65 -30.74 -24.86
N CYS A 42 5.77 -30.13 -25.28
CA CYS A 42 7.06 -30.33 -24.60
C CYS A 42 7.07 -29.75 -23.20
N LEU A 43 6.49 -28.57 -22.99
CA LEU A 43 6.38 -27.93 -21.67
C LEU A 43 5.48 -28.75 -20.73
N ASP A 44 4.34 -29.20 -21.21
CA ASP A 44 3.43 -30.09 -20.46
C ASP A 44 4.13 -31.39 -20.04
N GLY A 45 4.93 -31.94 -20.93
CA GLY A 45 5.76 -33.12 -20.66
C GLY A 45 6.86 -32.89 -19.61
N ILE A 46 7.36 -31.66 -19.51
CA ILE A 46 8.30 -31.27 -18.44
C ILE A 46 7.52 -31.06 -17.13
N GLU A 47 6.39 -30.37 -17.19
CA GLU A 47 5.54 -30.12 -16.02
C GLU A 47 5.10 -31.42 -15.34
N ALA A 48 4.68 -32.42 -16.13
CA ALA A 48 4.29 -33.75 -15.63
C ALA A 48 5.42 -34.49 -14.89
N LYS A 49 6.67 -34.19 -15.19
CA LYS A 49 7.85 -34.76 -14.53
C LYS A 49 8.26 -34.01 -13.26
N LEU A 50 7.75 -32.79 -13.06
CA LEU A 50 8.06 -31.98 -11.90
C LEU A 50 7.20 -32.38 -10.70
N ASN A 51 7.80 -32.43 -9.51
CA ASN A 51 7.05 -32.75 -8.30
C ASN A 51 6.13 -31.58 -7.92
N PRO A 52 4.80 -31.77 -7.84
CA PRO A 52 3.84 -30.71 -7.49
C PRO A 52 4.17 -29.98 -6.19
N ALA A 53 4.77 -30.67 -5.23
CA ALA A 53 5.15 -30.08 -3.94
C ALA A 53 6.30 -29.07 -4.05
N THR A 54 7.20 -29.27 -5.04
CA THR A 54 8.34 -28.36 -5.29
C THR A 54 7.97 -27.16 -6.13
N ILE A 55 6.92 -27.28 -6.94
CA ILE A 55 6.45 -26.23 -7.87
C ILE A 55 5.48 -25.28 -7.17
N LYS A 56 4.88 -25.69 -6.05
CA LYS A 56 3.92 -24.87 -5.34
C LYS A 56 4.55 -23.51 -4.99
N ARG A 57 4.02 -22.47 -5.60
CA ARG A 57 4.49 -21.11 -5.36
C ARG A 57 4.37 -20.79 -3.84
N ARG A 58 5.47 -20.35 -3.25
CA ARG A 58 5.52 -19.90 -1.86
C ARG A 58 5.23 -18.41 -1.70
N THR A 59 5.30 -17.65 -2.80
CA THR A 59 5.09 -16.22 -2.83
C THR A 59 3.65 -15.91 -3.22
N GLU A 60 2.97 -15.11 -2.45
CA GLU A 60 1.66 -14.58 -2.78
C GLU A 60 1.75 -13.55 -3.90
N LEU A 61 0.92 -13.70 -4.93
CA LEU A 61 0.82 -12.68 -5.99
C LEU A 61 -0.17 -11.63 -5.54
N THR A 62 0.34 -10.46 -5.19
CA THR A 62 -0.50 -9.28 -4.92
C THR A 62 -0.36 -8.27 -6.06
N ASN A 63 -1.44 -7.59 -6.37
CA ASN A 63 -1.40 -6.50 -7.33
C ASN A 63 -0.88 -5.25 -6.60
N ILE A 64 0.31 -4.77 -6.96
CA ILE A 64 0.94 -3.59 -6.33
C ILE A 64 0.02 -2.36 -6.37
N ARG A 65 -0.89 -2.26 -7.36
CA ARG A 65 -1.85 -1.14 -7.45
C ARG A 65 -2.92 -1.15 -6.36
N THR A 66 -3.13 -2.27 -5.69
CA THR A 66 -4.12 -2.42 -4.62
C THR A 66 -3.50 -2.45 -3.22
N VAL A 67 -2.17 -2.45 -3.13
CA VAL A 67 -1.48 -2.39 -1.83
C VAL A 67 -1.53 -0.95 -1.33
N ASP A 68 -2.33 -0.72 -0.31
CA ASP A 68 -2.30 0.56 0.39
C ASP A 68 -0.97 0.65 1.17
N VAL A 69 -0.13 1.60 0.75
CA VAL A 69 1.20 1.82 1.35
C VAL A 69 1.10 1.98 2.87
N LYS A 70 -0.01 2.54 3.37
CA LYS A 70 -0.28 2.74 4.80
C LYS A 70 -0.40 1.44 5.59
N THR A 71 -0.86 0.36 4.95
CA THR A 71 -1.03 -0.94 5.62
C THR A 71 0.27 -1.73 5.72
N VAL A 72 1.24 -1.43 4.85
CA VAL A 72 2.52 -2.14 4.77
C VAL A 72 3.60 -1.51 5.64
N VAL A 73 3.55 -0.20 5.82
CA VAL A 73 4.55 0.53 6.61
C VAL A 73 4.20 0.46 8.09
N LYS A 74 5.14 -0.06 8.89
CA LYS A 74 4.98 -0.10 10.36
C LYS A 74 5.06 1.30 10.94
N ARG A 75 4.27 1.58 11.98
CA ARG A 75 4.29 2.83 12.74
C ARG A 75 5.40 2.79 13.78
N ASP A 76 6.62 3.05 13.34
CA ASP A 76 7.83 2.96 14.19
C ASP A 76 8.36 4.33 14.62
N THR A 77 7.86 5.41 14.01
CA THR A 77 8.35 6.77 14.30
C THR A 77 7.49 7.44 15.37
N SER A 78 8.10 7.87 16.46
CA SER A 78 7.41 8.55 17.56
C SER A 78 7.17 10.01 17.24
N LEU A 79 5.90 10.45 17.31
CA LEU A 79 5.51 11.86 17.28
C LEU A 79 5.57 12.41 18.71
N LYS A 80 6.41 13.44 18.94
CA LYS A 80 6.63 14.05 20.25
C LYS A 80 6.14 15.48 20.29
N TYR A 81 5.66 15.89 21.44
CA TYR A 81 5.27 17.27 21.71
C TYR A 81 6.06 17.83 22.89
N ASP A 82 6.73 18.94 22.65
CA ASP A 82 7.40 19.74 23.68
C ASP A 82 6.48 20.88 24.12
N GLU A 83 5.85 20.70 25.24
CA GLU A 83 4.90 21.66 25.78
C GLU A 83 5.55 23.01 26.14
N LYS A 84 6.81 23.00 26.61
CA LYS A 84 7.51 24.23 27.02
C LYS A 84 7.83 25.12 25.83
N ASN A 85 8.29 24.52 24.73
CA ASN A 85 8.69 25.25 23.53
C ASN A 85 7.58 25.29 22.47
N GLY A 86 6.49 24.54 22.63
CA GLY A 86 5.34 24.50 21.72
C GLY A 86 5.63 23.81 20.39
N TYR A 87 6.56 22.87 20.32
CA TYR A 87 6.90 22.15 19.10
C TYR A 87 6.33 20.73 19.08
N LEU A 88 5.74 20.37 17.96
CA LEU A 88 5.24 19.03 17.64
C LEU A 88 6.06 18.45 16.47
N GLY A 89 6.52 17.22 16.56
CA GLY A 89 7.21 16.59 15.45
C GLY A 89 7.99 15.32 15.81
N THR A 90 8.53 14.68 14.77
CA THR A 90 9.34 13.48 14.92
C THR A 90 10.80 13.78 15.27
N ALA A 91 11.29 14.99 14.90
CA ALA A 91 12.65 15.46 15.20
C ALA A 91 12.73 16.34 16.46
N VAL A 92 11.67 16.35 17.29
CA VAL A 92 11.69 17.09 18.55
C VAL A 92 12.52 16.31 19.56
N SER A 93 13.59 16.94 20.07
CA SER A 93 14.58 16.35 20.99
C SER A 93 14.16 16.43 22.47
N GLY A 94 12.89 16.40 22.76
CA GLY A 94 12.36 16.44 24.12
C GLY A 94 10.85 16.38 24.08
N GLY A 95 10.20 16.37 25.24
CA GLY A 95 8.75 16.34 25.31
C GLY A 95 8.17 14.94 25.44
N THR A 96 6.85 14.90 25.42
CA THR A 96 6.05 13.68 25.63
C THR A 96 5.79 13.00 24.27
N GLU A 97 5.95 11.69 24.21
CA GLU A 97 5.51 10.89 23.06
C GLU A 97 3.98 10.80 23.06
N LEU A 98 3.36 11.19 21.95
CA LEU A 98 1.91 11.18 21.80
C LEU A 98 1.43 9.96 21.01
N LEU A 99 2.03 9.71 19.86
CA LEU A 99 1.59 8.71 18.89
C LEU A 99 2.78 8.07 18.18
N LYS A 100 2.63 6.83 17.75
CA LYS A 100 3.50 6.22 16.75
C LYS A 100 2.90 6.39 15.38
N ILE A 101 3.66 6.96 14.46
CA ILE A 101 3.20 7.35 13.14
C ILE A 101 4.08 6.79 12.03
N THR A 102 3.57 6.81 10.80
CA THR A 102 4.34 6.62 9.58
C THR A 102 4.56 7.96 8.89
N PRO A 103 5.52 8.09 7.96
CA PRO A 103 5.70 9.30 7.16
C PRO A 103 4.46 9.68 6.30
N PHE A 104 3.55 8.73 6.07
CA PHE A 104 2.34 8.91 5.24
C PHE A 104 1.09 9.20 6.05
N ASP A 105 1.18 9.20 7.38
CA ASP A 105 0.04 9.51 8.24
C ASP A 105 -0.22 11.02 8.24
N ARG A 106 -1.49 11.36 8.30
CA ARG A 106 -1.95 12.74 8.47
C ARG A 106 -2.30 12.97 9.92
N ILE A 107 -1.82 14.08 10.44
CA ILE A 107 -1.98 14.42 11.87
C ILE A 107 -2.82 15.69 11.98
N LEU A 108 -3.85 15.60 12.79
CA LEU A 108 -4.64 16.76 13.21
C LEU A 108 -4.17 17.18 14.59
N TYR A 109 -3.92 18.44 14.78
CA TYR A 109 -3.67 19.03 16.08
C TYR A 109 -4.57 20.24 16.33
N VAL A 110 -4.94 20.42 17.59
CA VAL A 110 -5.81 21.48 18.06
C VAL A 110 -5.02 22.35 19.03
N ARG A 111 -4.90 23.63 18.70
CA ARG A 111 -4.24 24.63 19.57
C ARG A 111 -5.17 25.07 20.69
N LYS A 112 -4.62 25.66 21.75
CA LYS A 112 -5.37 26.28 22.85
C LYS A 112 -6.42 27.28 22.36
N SER A 113 -6.10 28.04 21.32
CA SER A 113 -6.99 29.04 20.72
C SER A 113 -8.24 28.48 20.03
N GLY A 114 -8.39 27.15 19.96
CA GLY A 114 -9.47 26.52 19.19
C GLY A 114 -9.24 26.45 17.69
N ILE A 115 -8.03 26.72 17.25
CA ILE A 115 -7.62 26.55 15.86
C ILE A 115 -7.13 25.11 15.70
N TYR A 116 -7.63 24.44 14.66
CA TYR A 116 -7.13 23.12 14.29
C TYR A 116 -6.55 23.11 12.88
N THR A 117 -5.52 22.33 12.70
CA THR A 117 -4.82 22.18 11.41
C THR A 117 -4.52 20.71 11.18
N VAL A 118 -4.60 20.29 9.93
CA VAL A 118 -4.17 18.95 9.50
C VAL A 118 -2.91 19.08 8.66
N THR A 119 -1.88 18.30 9.00
CA THR A 119 -0.60 18.26 8.30
C THR A 119 -0.18 16.82 8.03
N GLU A 120 0.72 16.61 7.10
CA GLU A 120 1.45 15.34 6.99
C GLU A 120 2.34 15.16 8.23
N ALA A 121 2.88 13.96 8.44
CA ALA A 121 3.75 13.68 9.57
C ALA A 121 4.87 14.74 9.70
N PRO A 122 4.78 15.68 10.67
CA PRO A 122 5.70 16.80 10.72
C PRO A 122 7.05 16.36 11.29
N SER A 123 8.15 16.82 10.70
CA SER A 123 9.46 16.70 11.33
C SER A 123 9.58 17.61 12.55
N LYS A 124 9.17 18.86 12.42
CA LYS A 124 9.09 19.84 13.49
C LYS A 124 8.18 20.99 13.07
N VAL A 125 7.08 21.20 13.78
CA VAL A 125 6.12 22.28 13.55
C VAL A 125 5.83 23.01 14.86
N PHE A 126 5.72 24.34 14.78
CA PHE A 126 5.34 25.14 15.93
C PHE A 126 3.81 25.16 16.06
N VAL A 127 3.32 24.62 17.17
CA VAL A 127 1.88 24.52 17.49
C VAL A 127 1.49 25.53 18.57
N GLY A 128 2.46 25.95 19.37
CA GLY A 128 2.28 26.76 20.55
C GLY A 128 2.20 25.90 21.82
N PRO A 129 2.35 26.53 23.00
CA PRO A 129 2.17 25.87 24.28
C PRO A 129 0.70 25.48 24.47
N GLU A 130 0.47 24.50 25.36
CA GLU A 130 -0.88 24.02 25.70
C GLU A 130 -1.73 23.56 24.52
N MET A 131 -1.16 22.73 23.65
CA MET A 131 -1.93 22.02 22.64
C MET A 131 -3.01 21.18 23.31
N ARG A 132 -4.26 21.29 22.84
CA ARG A 132 -5.42 20.64 23.47
C ARG A 132 -5.61 19.21 23.03
N TRP A 133 -5.34 18.92 21.78
CA TRP A 133 -5.53 17.58 21.21
C TRP A 133 -4.61 17.32 20.03
N CYS A 134 -4.22 16.06 19.85
CA CYS A 134 -3.46 15.60 18.69
C CYS A 134 -3.87 14.15 18.35
N GLY A 135 -4.11 13.87 17.09
CA GLY A 135 -4.49 12.52 16.64
C GLY A 135 -4.42 12.34 15.14
N PHE A 136 -4.76 11.13 14.68
CA PHE A 136 -4.79 10.82 13.26
C PHE A 136 -5.94 11.53 12.55
N ALA A 137 -5.66 12.07 11.36
CA ALA A 137 -6.61 12.77 10.52
C ALA A 137 -7.20 11.90 9.40
N ASP A 138 -7.18 10.58 9.55
CA ASP A 138 -7.88 9.69 8.63
C ASP A 138 -9.39 9.70 8.91
N LYS A 139 -10.17 9.39 7.88
CA LYS A 139 -11.64 9.45 7.92
C LYS A 139 -12.23 8.55 9.01
N GLU A 140 -11.62 7.40 9.24
CA GLU A 140 -12.11 6.44 10.23
C GLU A 140 -11.87 6.93 11.66
N SER A 141 -10.67 7.42 11.96
CA SER A 141 -10.31 7.97 13.26
C SER A 141 -11.12 9.21 13.61
N LEU A 142 -11.24 10.16 12.66
CA LEU A 142 -12.02 11.40 12.88
C LEU A 142 -13.51 11.16 13.06
N SER A 143 -14.08 10.13 12.43
CA SER A 143 -15.50 9.80 12.59
C SER A 143 -15.85 9.41 14.03
N LYS A 144 -14.88 8.91 14.80
CA LYS A 144 -15.04 8.46 16.19
C LYS A 144 -14.89 9.61 17.19
N VAL A 145 -14.22 10.69 16.79
CA VAL A 145 -13.94 11.84 17.68
C VAL A 145 -15.07 12.87 17.60
N LEU A 146 -15.60 13.24 18.74
CA LEU A 146 -16.62 14.27 18.89
C LEU A 146 -16.08 15.42 19.74
N PHE A 147 -15.71 16.51 19.08
CA PHE A 147 -15.21 17.69 19.79
C PHE A 147 -16.33 18.44 20.48
N THR A 148 -16.14 18.73 21.77
CA THR A 148 -17.00 19.60 22.57
C THR A 148 -16.23 20.85 22.92
N ILE A 149 -16.69 21.99 22.45
CA ILE A 149 -15.99 23.27 22.57
C ILE A 149 -16.85 24.22 23.45
N LEU A 150 -16.24 24.73 24.49
CA LEU A 150 -16.80 25.78 25.34
C LEU A 150 -16.12 27.09 24.97
N TYR A 151 -16.88 28.07 24.55
CA TYR A 151 -16.36 29.39 24.20
C TYR A 151 -17.23 30.51 24.71
N ARG A 152 -16.68 31.70 24.89
CA ARG A 152 -17.31 32.86 25.48
C ARG A 152 -17.19 34.05 24.53
N ASP A 153 -18.26 34.83 24.45
CA ASP A 153 -18.23 36.14 23.85
C ASP A 153 -17.59 37.15 24.84
N PRO A 154 -16.45 37.77 24.49
CA PRO A 154 -15.77 38.70 25.37
C PRO A 154 -16.57 39.98 25.63
N GLN A 155 -17.50 40.35 24.76
CA GLN A 155 -18.34 41.56 24.90
C GLN A 155 -19.53 41.32 25.82
N THR A 156 -20.29 40.26 25.54
CA THR A 156 -21.55 39.95 26.26
C THR A 156 -21.32 39.05 27.48
N GLN A 157 -20.14 38.42 27.57
CA GLN A 157 -19.78 37.44 28.60
C GLN A 157 -20.62 36.16 28.57
N TYR A 158 -21.47 35.99 27.53
CA TYR A 158 -22.23 34.73 27.40
C TYR A 158 -21.33 33.59 27.00
N VAL A 159 -21.60 32.44 27.62
CA VAL A 159 -20.87 31.20 27.36
C VAL A 159 -21.69 30.29 26.48
N TYR A 160 -21.06 29.74 25.48
CA TYR A 160 -21.67 28.86 24.48
C TYR A 160 -20.97 27.50 24.47
N ILE A 161 -21.73 26.46 24.18
CA ILE A 161 -21.22 25.11 23.98
C ILE A 161 -21.53 24.65 22.55
N LYS A 162 -20.55 24.08 21.87
CA LYS A 162 -20.69 23.55 20.54
C LYS A 162 -20.14 22.14 20.50
N ARG A 163 -20.89 21.22 19.91
CA ARG A 163 -20.41 19.86 19.63
C ARG A 163 -20.34 19.63 18.13
N CYS A 164 -19.21 19.18 17.64
CA CYS A 164 -18.99 18.98 16.20
C CYS A 164 -18.02 17.84 15.90
N LYS A 165 -18.15 17.29 14.71
CA LYS A 165 -17.18 16.37 14.13
C LYS A 165 -16.50 17.02 12.93
N ILE A 166 -15.25 16.66 12.69
CA ILE A 166 -14.50 17.13 11.52
C ILE A 166 -14.69 16.11 10.39
N ASN A 167 -15.50 16.45 9.40
CA ASN A 167 -15.83 15.56 8.28
C ASN A 167 -14.95 15.80 7.05
N ALA A 168 -14.43 17.03 6.89
CA ALA A 168 -13.60 17.41 5.76
C ALA A 168 -12.57 18.46 6.18
N TYR A 169 -11.42 18.45 5.51
CA TYR A 169 -10.35 19.42 5.74
C TYR A 169 -9.49 19.57 4.48
N ILE A 170 -8.79 20.68 4.38
CA ILE A 170 -7.72 20.91 3.44
C ILE A 170 -6.41 20.90 4.21
N MET A 171 -5.39 20.23 3.69
CA MET A 171 -4.07 20.13 4.32
C MET A 171 -3.44 21.49 4.51
N ASN A 172 -2.75 21.67 5.63
CA ASN A 172 -2.00 22.88 5.98
C ASN A 172 -2.85 24.15 6.00
N ARG A 173 -4.16 24.04 6.24
CA ARG A 173 -5.07 25.14 6.42
C ARG A 173 -5.58 25.18 7.85
N ASP A 174 -5.62 26.38 8.43
CA ASP A 174 -6.18 26.63 9.75
C ASP A 174 -7.70 26.73 9.67
N TYR A 175 -8.37 26.07 10.62
CA TYR A 175 -9.81 26.09 10.80
C TYR A 175 -10.12 26.46 12.24
N PHE A 176 -11.27 27.10 12.46
CA PHE A 176 -11.70 27.59 13.75
C PHE A 176 -12.91 26.79 14.27
N PHE A 177 -12.85 26.35 15.51
CA PHE A 177 -14.01 25.74 16.16
C PHE A 177 -15.05 26.76 16.61
N ALA A 178 -14.61 27.91 17.12
CA ALA A 178 -15.45 29.00 17.51
C ALA A 178 -15.53 30.09 16.40
N PRO A 179 -16.59 30.88 16.36
CA PRO A 179 -16.64 32.05 15.49
C PRO A 179 -15.50 33.05 15.79
N ASP A 180 -15.21 33.90 14.81
CA ASP A 180 -14.17 34.91 14.97
C ASP A 180 -14.48 35.87 16.12
N GLY A 181 -13.46 36.24 16.87
CA GLY A 181 -13.59 37.13 18.03
C GLY A 181 -14.06 36.44 19.33
N MET A 182 -14.38 35.15 19.32
CA MET A 182 -14.78 34.40 20.50
C MET A 182 -13.57 33.83 21.26
N GLU A 183 -13.63 33.82 22.57
CA GLU A 183 -12.62 33.23 23.44
C GLU A 183 -12.92 31.75 23.71
N VAL A 184 -12.02 30.85 23.31
CA VAL A 184 -12.16 29.43 23.61
C VAL A 184 -11.67 29.14 25.01
N LEU A 185 -12.58 28.66 25.85
CA LEU A 185 -12.30 28.36 27.27
C LEU A 185 -11.81 26.93 27.44
N HIS A 186 -12.50 25.99 26.82
CA HIS A 186 -12.18 24.55 26.94
C HIS A 186 -12.53 23.78 25.69
N ILE A 187 -11.74 22.73 25.40
CA ILE A 187 -11.99 21.78 24.36
C ILE A 187 -11.81 20.37 24.93
N ASP A 188 -12.81 19.53 24.71
CA ASP A 188 -12.83 18.12 25.11
C ASP A 188 -13.23 17.23 23.94
N THR A 189 -12.91 15.89 24.01
CA THR A 189 -13.16 14.89 22.94
C THR A 189 -13.77 13.63 23.48
#